data_298630c1330614ffb32344f769f25747
#
_entry.id   298630c1330614ffb32344f769f25747
#
_cell.length_a   1.000
_cell.length_b   1.000
_cell.length_c   1.000
_cell.angle_alpha   90.00
_cell.angle_beta   90.00
_cell.angle_gamma   90.00
#
_symmetry.space_group_name_H-M   'P 1'
#
loop_
_entity.id
_entity.type
_entity.pdbx_description
1 polymer ?
#
loop_
_entity_poly.entity_id
_entity_poly.type
_entity_poly.pdbx_seq_one_letter_code
_entity_poly.pdbx_strand_id
1 'polypeptide(L)'
;MKLVGLVVTRNHRSLDYMPVEAARSLIPICDSVVVSDMESDDGSWEDLEQKLGPERKVRLMRQSWEKPQNDPQWWVKALNYARERLDPSDWLLQLDADEVLGPEGHSSIKLAIQDETPGMFRRYTFWRDAQHLVPWNKCCGEMVARLGPTNLYLPSDEPNPAVNPNIRDRAEVYSGLHIYHYGMIRYPEAFVAKSRVVQNCFFGGLDPRIPAAQERYARWDEHDFFDGEPLRDFTGKHPEVARPWLLERGYRT
;
A
#
# COMPACT_ATOMS: atom_id res chain seq x y z
N MET A 1 -13.21 13.79 16.60
CA MET A 1 -12.50 13.56 15.34
C MET A 1 -11.14 12.97 15.67
N LYS A 2 -10.86 11.80 15.17
CA LYS A 2 -9.60 11.03 15.35
C LYS A 2 -8.96 10.81 14.00
N LEU A 3 -7.66 10.52 13.99
CA LEU A 3 -6.98 10.02 12.81
C LEU A 3 -6.83 8.50 12.94
N VAL A 4 -7.43 7.77 12.02
CA VAL A 4 -7.38 6.31 11.95
C VAL A 4 -6.49 5.87 10.80
N GLY A 5 -5.48 5.06 11.08
CA GLY A 5 -4.69 4.37 10.06
C GLY A 5 -5.42 3.13 9.56
N LEU A 6 -5.34 2.82 8.28
CA LEU A 6 -5.90 1.61 7.69
C LEU A 6 -4.89 0.92 6.78
N VAL A 7 -4.68 -0.36 7.04
CA VAL A 7 -3.94 -1.28 6.15
C VAL A 7 -4.81 -2.49 5.87
N VAL A 8 -4.99 -2.83 4.59
CA VAL A 8 -5.71 -4.04 4.17
C VAL A 8 -4.72 -4.99 3.53
N THR A 9 -4.75 -6.25 3.92
CA THR A 9 -3.80 -7.27 3.43
C THR A 9 -4.46 -8.61 3.20
N ARG A 10 -3.83 -9.44 2.38
CA ARG A 10 -4.11 -10.87 2.25
C ARG A 10 -2.84 -11.61 1.88
N ASN A 11 -2.60 -12.75 2.54
CA ASN A 11 -1.52 -13.66 2.22
C ASN A 11 -0.15 -12.95 2.14
N HIS A 12 0.15 -12.09 3.15
CA HIS A 12 1.34 -11.27 3.11
C HIS A 12 2.64 -12.10 3.16
N ARG A 13 2.60 -13.31 3.72
CA ARG A 13 3.77 -14.18 3.76
C ARG A 13 4.11 -14.74 2.39
N SER A 14 3.14 -15.29 1.67
CA SER A 14 3.34 -15.87 0.34
C SER A 14 3.45 -14.83 -0.77
N LEU A 15 2.85 -13.66 -0.59
CA LEU A 15 2.89 -12.55 -1.54
C LEU A 15 3.96 -11.50 -1.21
N ASP A 16 4.72 -11.73 -0.15
CA ASP A 16 5.83 -10.87 0.31
C ASP A 16 5.43 -9.40 0.51
N TYR A 17 4.29 -9.18 1.20
CA TYR A 17 3.88 -7.87 1.66
C TYR A 17 4.48 -7.56 3.04
N MET A 18 4.43 -6.31 3.46
CA MET A 18 4.97 -5.80 4.72
C MET A 18 3.93 -5.04 5.57
N PRO A 19 2.73 -5.64 5.85
CA PRO A 19 1.66 -4.96 6.57
C PRO A 19 2.03 -4.57 8.00
N VAL A 20 2.99 -5.27 8.61
CA VAL A 20 3.50 -4.97 9.94
C VAL A 20 4.25 -3.64 9.96
N GLU A 21 5.15 -3.44 9.01
CA GLU A 21 5.92 -2.20 8.82
C GLU A 21 4.99 -1.05 8.40
N ALA A 22 4.04 -1.32 7.50
CA ALA A 22 3.00 -0.37 7.12
C ALA A 22 2.23 0.12 8.35
N ALA A 23 1.69 -0.78 9.15
CA ALA A 23 0.96 -0.44 10.36
C ALA A 23 1.82 0.31 11.38
N ARG A 24 3.05 -0.15 11.61
CA ARG A 24 3.98 0.50 12.55
C ARG A 24 4.36 1.91 12.13
N SER A 25 4.41 2.21 10.84
CA SER A 25 4.66 3.58 10.36
C SER A 25 3.53 4.55 10.68
N LEU A 26 2.30 4.04 10.89
CA LEU A 26 1.11 4.82 11.23
C LEU A 26 0.95 5.04 12.74
N ILE A 27 1.48 4.15 13.61
CA ILE A 27 1.32 4.22 15.07
C ILE A 27 1.73 5.58 15.68
N PRO A 28 2.84 6.23 15.25
CA PRO A 28 3.26 7.49 15.84
C PRO A 28 2.30 8.65 15.61
N ILE A 29 1.53 8.62 14.52
CA ILE A 29 0.69 9.74 14.11
C ILE A 29 -0.81 9.48 14.29
N CYS A 30 -1.26 8.23 14.16
CA CYS A 30 -2.66 7.86 14.27
C CYS A 30 -3.09 7.65 15.73
N ASP A 31 -4.35 7.95 16.05
CA ASP A 31 -4.99 7.62 17.32
C ASP A 31 -5.20 6.11 17.45
N SER A 32 -5.53 5.46 16.34
CA SER A 32 -5.61 4.00 16.21
C SER A 32 -5.22 3.56 14.80
N VAL A 33 -4.82 2.30 14.67
CA VAL A 33 -4.51 1.68 13.38
C VAL A 33 -5.33 0.41 13.24
N VAL A 34 -6.03 0.27 12.14
CA VAL A 34 -6.78 -0.94 11.79
C VAL A 34 -5.98 -1.70 10.73
N VAL A 35 -5.69 -2.97 11.01
CA VAL A 35 -5.14 -3.90 10.03
C VAL A 35 -6.18 -4.94 9.73
N SER A 36 -6.67 -4.93 8.49
CA SER A 36 -7.73 -5.84 8.03
C SER A 36 -7.15 -6.95 7.17
N ASP A 37 -7.21 -8.17 7.70
CA ASP A 37 -6.82 -9.38 6.98
C ASP A 37 -8.02 -9.97 6.23
N MET A 38 -7.84 -10.21 4.94
CA MET A 38 -8.87 -10.79 4.06
C MET A 38 -8.79 -12.32 4.07
N GLU A 39 -9.01 -12.93 5.24
CA GLU A 39 -9.03 -14.40 5.42
C GLU A 39 -7.82 -15.09 4.77
N SER A 40 -6.63 -14.67 5.19
CA SER A 40 -5.37 -15.30 4.76
C SER A 40 -5.33 -16.78 5.14
N ASP A 41 -4.76 -17.59 4.25
CA ASP A 41 -4.66 -19.05 4.37
C ASP A 41 -3.21 -19.59 4.37
N ASP A 42 -2.22 -18.67 4.51
CA ASP A 42 -0.78 -18.93 4.46
C ASP A 42 -0.05 -18.72 5.80
N GLY A 43 -0.78 -18.56 6.91
CA GLY A 43 -0.23 -18.23 8.24
C GLY A 43 -0.01 -16.74 8.47
N SER A 44 -0.50 -15.89 7.56
CA SER A 44 -0.37 -14.42 7.69
C SER A 44 -1.16 -13.86 8.86
N TRP A 45 -2.33 -14.42 9.18
CA TRP A 45 -3.13 -13.97 10.32
C TRP A 45 -2.38 -14.16 11.64
N GLU A 46 -1.82 -15.34 11.85
CA GLU A 46 -1.08 -15.69 13.06
C GLU A 46 0.18 -14.82 13.22
N ASP A 47 0.84 -14.49 12.09
CA ASP A 47 1.98 -13.58 12.08
C ASP A 47 1.58 -12.15 12.48
N LEU A 48 0.44 -11.65 12.00
CA LEU A 48 -0.11 -10.35 12.42
C LEU A 48 -0.47 -10.35 13.91
N GLU A 49 -1.14 -11.39 14.41
CA GLU A 49 -1.45 -11.51 15.85
C GLU A 49 -0.19 -11.50 16.71
N GLN A 50 0.85 -12.22 16.29
CA GLN A 50 2.11 -12.27 17.02
C GLN A 50 2.83 -10.92 17.03
N LYS A 51 2.90 -10.23 15.89
CA LYS A 51 3.72 -9.03 15.72
C LYS A 51 3.03 -7.71 16.08
N LEU A 52 1.72 -7.65 15.87
CA LEU A 52 0.91 -6.45 16.07
C LEU A 52 -0.08 -6.56 17.23
N GLY A 53 -0.45 -7.76 17.66
CA GLY A 53 -1.35 -7.96 18.80
C GLY A 53 -0.91 -7.24 20.10
N PRO A 54 0.39 -7.16 20.42
CA PRO A 54 0.86 -6.39 21.59
C PRO A 54 0.74 -4.87 21.45
N GLU A 55 0.55 -4.32 20.26
CA GLU A 55 0.51 -2.89 19.99
C GLU A 55 -0.84 -2.29 20.38
N ARG A 56 -0.87 -1.48 21.45
CA ARG A 56 -2.11 -0.95 22.05
C ARG A 56 -2.98 -0.12 21.11
N LYS A 57 -2.39 0.51 20.10
CA LYS A 57 -3.11 1.32 19.10
C LYS A 57 -3.58 0.50 17.91
N VAL A 58 -3.15 -0.76 17.77
CA VAL A 58 -3.51 -1.60 16.64
C VAL A 58 -4.74 -2.44 16.96
N ARG A 59 -5.70 -2.44 16.04
CA ARG A 59 -6.85 -3.33 16.02
C ARG A 59 -6.74 -4.25 14.81
N LEU A 60 -6.56 -5.52 15.05
CA LEU A 60 -6.63 -6.54 14.00
C LEU A 60 -8.11 -6.86 13.70
N MET A 61 -8.42 -7.00 12.44
CA MET A 61 -9.74 -7.34 11.95
C MET A 61 -9.61 -8.41 10.86
N ARG A 62 -10.36 -9.49 11.00
CA ARG A 62 -10.44 -10.52 9.96
C ARG A 62 -11.77 -10.39 9.23
N GLN A 63 -11.71 -10.34 7.91
CA GLN A 63 -12.89 -10.27 7.06
C GLN A 63 -12.96 -11.49 6.14
N SER A 64 -14.17 -11.95 5.86
CA SER A 64 -14.37 -13.06 4.94
C SER A 64 -13.87 -12.71 3.54
N TRP A 65 -13.19 -13.66 2.92
CA TRP A 65 -12.73 -13.59 1.55
C TRP A 65 -13.70 -14.35 0.63
N GLU A 66 -14.63 -13.64 0.06
CA GLU A 66 -15.37 -14.18 -1.07
C GLU A 66 -14.47 -14.16 -2.29
N LYS A 67 -14.01 -15.34 -2.73
CA LYS A 67 -13.14 -15.45 -3.91
C LYS A 67 -13.80 -14.73 -5.09
N PRO A 68 -13.20 -13.66 -5.61
CA PRO A 68 -13.77 -12.97 -6.74
C PRO A 68 -13.62 -13.86 -7.98
N GLN A 69 -14.68 -14.50 -8.36
CA GLN A 69 -14.76 -15.07 -9.69
C GLN A 69 -14.98 -13.91 -10.66
N ASN A 70 -13.87 -13.29 -11.10
CA ASN A 70 -13.86 -12.21 -12.10
C ASN A 70 -14.54 -10.89 -11.66
N ASP A 71 -14.51 -10.54 -10.38
CA ASP A 71 -15.01 -9.24 -9.91
C ASP A 71 -13.83 -8.25 -9.77
N PRO A 72 -13.66 -7.27 -10.66
CA PRO A 72 -12.60 -6.28 -10.57
C PRO A 72 -12.73 -5.35 -9.35
N GLN A 73 -13.88 -5.37 -8.67
CA GLN A 73 -14.16 -4.52 -7.51
C GLN A 73 -13.85 -5.18 -6.16
N TRP A 74 -13.32 -6.39 -6.15
CA TRP A 74 -13.07 -7.11 -4.90
C TRP A 74 -12.20 -6.33 -3.91
N TRP A 75 -11.20 -5.60 -4.38
CA TRP A 75 -10.33 -4.79 -3.55
C TRP A 75 -11.10 -3.60 -2.94
N VAL A 76 -11.93 -2.95 -3.75
CA VAL A 76 -12.83 -1.90 -3.30
C VAL A 76 -13.80 -2.41 -2.24
N LYS A 77 -14.38 -3.58 -2.44
CA LYS A 77 -15.25 -4.24 -1.44
C LYS A 77 -14.51 -4.52 -0.14
N ALA A 78 -13.29 -5.03 -0.22
CA ALA A 78 -12.46 -5.28 0.96
C ALA A 78 -12.13 -3.99 1.72
N LEU A 79 -11.80 -2.92 1.01
CA LEU A 79 -11.56 -1.61 1.62
C LEU A 79 -12.84 -1.04 2.24
N ASN A 80 -13.95 -1.09 1.52
CA ASN A 80 -15.23 -0.58 2.02
C ASN A 80 -15.69 -1.36 3.25
N TYR A 81 -15.53 -2.68 3.27
CA TYR A 81 -15.80 -3.48 4.46
C TYR A 81 -15.06 -2.98 5.70
N ALA A 82 -13.79 -2.64 5.57
CA ALA A 82 -13.01 -2.09 6.66
C ALA A 82 -13.46 -0.66 7.03
N ARG A 83 -13.66 0.20 6.02
CA ARG A 83 -14.05 1.61 6.18
C ARG A 83 -15.42 1.78 6.84
N GLU A 84 -16.41 0.97 6.46
CA GLU A 84 -17.77 0.98 7.04
C GLU A 84 -17.81 0.71 8.55
N ARG A 85 -16.70 0.18 9.11
CA ARG A 85 -16.54 -0.09 10.54
C ARG A 85 -15.77 1.00 11.28
N LEU A 86 -15.43 2.08 10.59
CA LEU A 86 -14.83 3.28 11.15
C LEU A 86 -15.92 4.33 11.39
N ASP A 87 -15.62 5.27 12.28
CA ASP A 87 -16.52 6.42 12.48
C ASP A 87 -16.44 7.35 11.25
N PRO A 88 -17.55 7.66 10.57
CA PRO A 88 -17.53 8.52 9.40
C PRO A 88 -17.06 9.96 9.68
N SER A 89 -17.08 10.40 10.94
CA SER A 89 -16.58 11.71 11.37
C SER A 89 -15.06 11.75 11.60
N ASP A 90 -14.40 10.60 11.57
CA ASP A 90 -12.94 10.49 11.73
C ASP A 90 -12.21 10.70 10.40
N TRP A 91 -10.93 11.02 10.49
CA TRP A 91 -10.03 11.06 9.37
C TRP A 91 -9.36 9.70 9.14
N LEU A 92 -9.19 9.36 7.90
CA LEU A 92 -8.58 8.12 7.46
C LEU A 92 -7.24 8.41 6.78
N LEU A 93 -6.19 7.68 7.21
CA LEU A 93 -4.92 7.57 6.52
C LEU A 93 -4.72 6.12 6.09
N GLN A 94 -4.87 5.87 4.79
CA GLN A 94 -4.81 4.53 4.24
C GLN A 94 -3.48 4.27 3.56
N LEU A 95 -2.87 3.11 3.84
CA LEU A 95 -1.71 2.58 3.13
C LEU A 95 -2.04 1.21 2.52
N ASP A 96 -1.41 0.92 1.39
CA ASP A 96 -1.35 -0.45 0.88
C ASP A 96 -0.37 -1.28 1.75
N ALA A 97 -0.52 -2.60 1.74
CA ALA A 97 0.28 -3.49 2.59
C ALA A 97 1.79 -3.53 2.21
N ASP A 98 2.18 -2.86 1.17
CA ASP A 98 3.56 -2.68 0.71
C ASP A 98 4.00 -1.20 0.68
N GLU A 99 3.29 -0.36 1.42
CA GLU A 99 3.59 1.06 1.59
C GLU A 99 3.96 1.38 3.04
N VAL A 100 4.93 2.27 3.22
CA VAL A 100 5.37 2.77 4.54
C VAL A 100 5.33 4.30 4.51
N LEU A 101 4.73 4.90 5.56
CA LEU A 101 4.71 6.35 5.72
C LEU A 101 6.09 6.86 6.14
N GLY A 102 6.56 7.91 5.46
CA GLY A 102 7.77 8.63 5.88
C GLY A 102 7.53 9.45 7.15
N PRO A 103 8.48 9.47 8.10
CA PRO A 103 8.33 10.19 9.36
C PRO A 103 8.29 11.72 9.20
N GLU A 104 8.83 12.24 8.12
CA GLU A 104 8.86 13.66 7.79
C GLU A 104 7.47 14.28 7.52
N GLY A 105 6.48 13.45 7.22
CA GLY A 105 5.11 13.89 6.92
C GLY A 105 4.21 14.17 8.11
N HIS A 106 4.64 13.90 9.35
CA HIS A 106 3.76 13.96 10.51
C HIS A 106 3.18 15.36 10.80
N SER A 107 3.97 16.42 10.61
CA SER A 107 3.49 17.80 10.77
C SER A 107 2.51 18.20 9.67
N SER A 108 2.78 17.78 8.44
CA SER A 108 1.92 18.05 7.29
C SER A 108 0.56 17.35 7.39
N ILE A 109 0.53 16.15 7.96
CA ILE A 109 -0.74 15.43 8.24
C ILE A 109 -1.59 16.23 9.23
N LYS A 110 -0.99 16.77 10.29
CA LYS A 110 -1.71 17.61 11.25
C LYS A 110 -2.26 18.88 10.61
N LEU A 111 -1.50 19.52 9.75
CA LEU A 111 -1.95 20.70 9.00
C LEU A 111 -3.12 20.34 8.07
N ALA A 112 -3.02 19.27 7.30
CA ALA A 112 -4.10 18.81 6.42
C ALA A 112 -5.42 18.59 7.18
N ILE A 113 -5.36 18.00 8.38
CA ILE A 113 -6.51 17.79 9.24
C ILE A 113 -7.07 19.13 9.78
N GLN A 114 -6.19 20.05 10.17
CA GLN A 114 -6.59 21.39 10.65
C GLN A 114 -7.27 22.23 9.55
N ASP A 115 -6.75 22.12 8.34
CA ASP A 115 -7.25 22.85 7.16
C ASP A 115 -8.48 22.14 6.55
N GLU A 116 -8.88 21.01 7.11
CA GLU A 116 -9.95 20.13 6.59
C GLU A 116 -9.76 19.77 5.11
N THR A 117 -8.52 19.71 4.65
CA THR A 117 -8.17 19.47 3.24
C THR A 117 -7.48 18.11 3.09
N PRO A 118 -8.02 17.22 2.25
CA PRO A 118 -7.38 15.92 2.00
C PRO A 118 -5.93 16.06 1.54
N GLY A 119 -5.09 15.14 1.97
CA GLY A 119 -3.65 15.17 1.70
C GLY A 119 -3.25 14.24 0.56
N MET A 120 -2.42 14.75 -0.35
CA MET A 120 -1.79 14.01 -1.43
C MET A 120 -0.31 13.78 -1.12
N PHE A 121 0.12 12.53 -1.26
CA PHE A 121 1.47 12.07 -0.93
C PHE A 121 2.30 11.86 -2.19
N ARG A 122 3.58 12.24 -2.14
CA ARG A 122 4.55 11.80 -3.12
C ARG A 122 4.93 10.35 -2.81
N ARG A 123 4.92 9.48 -3.84
CA ARG A 123 5.24 8.08 -3.69
C ARG A 123 6.59 7.75 -4.33
N TYR A 124 7.49 7.18 -3.53
CA TYR A 124 8.75 6.59 -3.97
C TYR A 124 8.53 5.11 -4.24
N THR A 125 8.39 4.71 -5.49
CA THR A 125 8.25 3.30 -5.86
C THR A 125 9.62 2.74 -6.19
N PHE A 126 10.09 1.82 -5.35
CA PHE A 126 11.38 1.15 -5.51
C PHE A 126 11.27 0.00 -6.50
N TRP A 127 12.35 -0.22 -7.24
CA TRP A 127 12.44 -1.28 -8.23
C TRP A 127 13.54 -2.26 -7.89
N ARG A 128 13.17 -3.46 -7.43
CA ARG A 128 14.04 -4.62 -7.18
C ARG A 128 15.07 -4.48 -6.07
N ASP A 129 15.46 -3.28 -5.75
CA ASP A 129 16.35 -2.99 -4.64
C ASP A 129 15.92 -1.71 -3.90
N ALA A 130 16.65 -1.37 -2.87
CA ALA A 130 16.37 -0.23 -2.02
C ALA A 130 17.06 1.07 -2.51
N GLN A 131 17.75 1.07 -3.65
CA GLN A 131 18.52 2.20 -4.16
C GLN A 131 17.96 2.79 -5.44
N HIS A 132 17.10 2.07 -6.15
CA HIS A 132 16.57 2.52 -7.42
C HIS A 132 15.07 2.71 -7.37
N LEU A 133 14.62 3.82 -7.95
CA LEU A 133 13.21 4.17 -8.13
C LEU A 133 12.80 3.99 -9.57
N VAL A 134 11.55 3.61 -9.78
CA VAL A 134 10.96 3.61 -11.11
C VAL A 134 11.01 5.00 -11.76
N PRO A 135 11.03 5.10 -13.10
CA PRO A 135 10.93 6.37 -13.80
C PRO A 135 9.67 7.14 -13.43
N TRP A 136 9.72 8.50 -13.50
CA TRP A 136 8.66 9.37 -12.99
C TRP A 136 7.26 9.08 -13.51
N ASN A 137 7.08 8.73 -14.73
CA ASN A 137 5.77 8.59 -15.37
C ASN A 137 5.28 7.13 -15.42
N LYS A 138 5.95 6.23 -14.72
CA LYS A 138 5.64 4.79 -14.77
C LYS A 138 5.14 4.28 -13.42
N CYS A 139 4.38 3.20 -13.43
CA CYS A 139 3.83 2.51 -12.26
C CYS A 139 2.99 3.36 -11.28
N CYS A 140 1.70 3.35 -11.48
CA CYS A 140 0.69 3.76 -10.48
C CYS A 140 0.74 5.22 -10.00
N GLY A 141 1.38 6.11 -10.74
CA GLY A 141 1.44 7.53 -10.39
C GLY A 141 2.41 7.86 -9.26
N GLU A 142 2.96 9.04 -9.34
CA GLU A 142 3.89 9.60 -8.36
C GLU A 142 3.17 10.20 -7.15
N MET A 143 1.95 10.69 -7.38
CA MET A 143 1.11 11.33 -6.36
C MET A 143 -0.12 10.48 -6.07
N VAL A 144 -0.36 10.19 -4.80
CA VAL A 144 -1.50 9.39 -4.36
C VAL A 144 -2.25 10.08 -3.22
N ALA A 145 -3.57 10.14 -3.33
CA ALA A 145 -4.43 10.66 -2.26
C ALA A 145 -4.67 9.57 -1.22
N ARG A 146 -4.16 9.75 0.00
CA ARG A 146 -4.18 8.75 1.07
C ARG A 146 -4.77 9.26 2.38
N LEU A 147 -4.98 10.56 2.52
CA LEU A 147 -5.46 11.20 3.75
C LEU A 147 -6.72 12.00 3.46
N GLY A 148 -7.78 11.78 4.23
CA GLY A 148 -9.01 12.55 4.13
C GLY A 148 -10.09 12.08 5.11
N PRO A 149 -11.21 12.81 5.19
CA PRO A 149 -12.35 12.39 5.98
C PRO A 149 -12.89 11.02 5.56
N THR A 150 -13.22 10.17 6.51
CA THR A 150 -13.67 8.78 6.24
C THR A 150 -14.91 8.75 5.33
N ASN A 151 -15.81 9.70 5.48
CA ASN A 151 -17.02 9.78 4.66
C ASN A 151 -16.76 10.04 3.16
N LEU A 152 -15.60 10.61 2.80
CA LEU A 152 -15.22 10.79 1.39
C LEU A 152 -14.75 9.51 0.72
N TYR A 153 -14.40 8.49 1.51
CA TYR A 153 -14.00 7.19 0.99
C TYR A 153 -15.19 6.27 0.66
N LEU A 154 -16.40 6.59 1.13
CA LEU A 154 -17.59 5.75 1.04
C LEU A 154 -18.71 6.42 0.25
N PRO A 155 -19.44 5.67 -0.61
CA PRO A 155 -19.00 4.47 -1.28
C PRO A 155 -18.05 4.84 -2.43
N SER A 156 -17.08 3.99 -2.74
CA SER A 156 -16.21 4.18 -3.88
C SER A 156 -16.40 3.01 -4.86
N ASP A 157 -16.74 3.33 -6.10
CA ASP A 157 -16.79 2.37 -7.22
C ASP A 157 -15.45 2.30 -7.97
N GLU A 158 -14.45 3.07 -7.49
CA GLU A 158 -13.14 3.15 -8.11
C GLU A 158 -12.34 1.86 -7.86
N PRO A 159 -12.01 1.09 -8.89
CA PRO A 159 -11.26 -0.16 -8.74
C PRO A 159 -9.81 0.04 -8.29
N ASN A 160 -9.28 1.27 -8.43
CA ASN A 160 -7.96 1.62 -7.93
C ASN A 160 -8.08 2.49 -6.67
N PRO A 161 -7.89 1.92 -5.47
CA PRO A 161 -8.01 2.66 -4.21
C PRO A 161 -6.97 3.78 -4.06
N ALA A 162 -5.89 3.72 -4.84
CA ALA A 162 -4.85 4.75 -4.83
C ALA A 162 -5.33 6.08 -5.43
N VAL A 163 -6.44 6.06 -6.17
CA VAL A 163 -6.93 7.22 -6.93
C VAL A 163 -8.42 7.41 -6.68
N ASN A 164 -8.83 7.47 -5.41
CA ASN A 164 -10.24 7.81 -5.09
C ASN A 164 -10.55 9.23 -5.59
N PRO A 165 -11.42 9.41 -6.61
CA PRO A 165 -11.69 10.72 -7.20
C PRO A 165 -12.30 11.69 -6.19
N ASN A 166 -13.08 11.21 -5.22
CA ASN A 166 -13.69 12.05 -4.20
C ASN A 166 -12.66 12.74 -3.31
N ILE A 167 -11.48 12.11 -3.15
CA ILE A 167 -10.39 12.67 -2.36
C ILE A 167 -9.37 13.34 -3.27
N ARG A 168 -8.97 12.69 -4.36
CA ARG A 168 -7.97 13.22 -5.30
C ARG A 168 -8.30 14.62 -5.79
N ASP A 169 -9.54 14.84 -6.19
CA ASP A 169 -9.96 16.12 -6.79
C ASP A 169 -10.06 17.27 -5.76
N ARG A 170 -9.95 16.93 -4.47
CA ARG A 170 -9.96 17.90 -3.36
C ARG A 170 -8.63 17.93 -2.60
N ALA A 171 -7.72 16.99 -2.87
CA ALA A 171 -6.50 16.83 -2.13
C ALA A 171 -5.44 17.85 -2.54
N GLU A 172 -4.71 18.34 -1.56
CA GLU A 172 -3.57 19.22 -1.74
C GLU A 172 -2.25 18.50 -1.44
N VAL A 173 -1.18 18.98 -2.08
CA VAL A 173 0.17 18.48 -1.86
C VAL A 173 0.79 19.23 -0.70
N TYR A 174 0.95 18.54 0.43
CA TYR A 174 1.66 19.09 1.58
C TYR A 174 3.14 18.69 1.54
N SER A 175 4.01 19.61 1.94
CA SER A 175 5.44 19.35 2.04
C SER A 175 5.72 18.22 3.03
N GLY A 176 6.57 17.27 2.64
CA GLY A 176 6.98 16.16 3.48
C GLY A 176 6.02 14.96 3.53
N LEU A 177 4.89 15.00 2.83
CA LEU A 177 4.03 13.81 2.71
C LEU A 177 4.64 12.81 1.72
N HIS A 178 5.38 11.82 2.23
CA HIS A 178 6.01 10.78 1.43
C HIS A 178 5.54 9.40 1.83
N ILE A 179 5.28 8.58 0.82
CA ILE A 179 5.05 7.14 0.94
C ILE A 179 6.19 6.41 0.25
N TYR A 180 6.75 5.42 0.94
CA TYR A 180 7.79 4.53 0.44
C TYR A 180 7.12 3.22 0.04
N HIS A 181 7.02 2.98 -1.27
CA HIS A 181 6.33 1.82 -1.85
C HIS A 181 7.34 0.76 -2.27
N TYR A 182 7.31 -0.37 -1.58
CA TYR A 182 8.21 -1.50 -1.77
C TYR A 182 7.61 -2.64 -2.60
N GLY A 183 6.49 -2.37 -3.24
CA GLY A 183 5.71 -3.37 -3.96
C GLY A 183 6.43 -4.09 -5.11
N MET A 184 7.56 -3.52 -5.59
CA MET A 184 8.42 -4.11 -6.62
C MET A 184 9.74 -4.66 -6.06
N ILE A 185 9.96 -4.58 -4.72
CA ILE A 185 11.06 -5.25 -4.02
C ILE A 185 10.49 -6.52 -3.40
N ARG A 186 10.54 -7.63 -4.13
CA ARG A 186 9.99 -8.92 -3.70
C ARG A 186 10.86 -10.04 -4.20
N TYR A 187 10.75 -11.18 -3.56
CA TYR A 187 11.26 -12.41 -4.15
C TYR A 187 10.58 -12.67 -5.51
N PRO A 188 11.28 -13.15 -6.52
CA PRO A 188 10.74 -13.35 -7.87
C PRO A 188 9.45 -14.18 -7.89
N GLU A 189 9.39 -15.24 -7.11
CA GLU A 189 8.20 -16.09 -6.98
C GLU A 189 7.01 -15.39 -6.36
N ALA A 190 7.23 -14.53 -5.35
CA ALA A 190 6.18 -13.72 -4.73
C ALA A 190 5.66 -12.64 -5.69
N PHE A 191 6.55 -12.04 -6.48
CA PHE A 191 6.14 -11.09 -7.52
C PHE A 191 5.24 -11.74 -8.57
N VAL A 192 5.61 -12.94 -9.03
CA VAL A 192 4.82 -13.73 -9.97
C VAL A 192 3.45 -14.08 -9.37
N ALA A 193 3.42 -14.53 -8.10
CA ALA A 193 2.19 -14.86 -7.40
C ALA A 193 1.28 -13.62 -7.25
N LYS A 194 1.84 -12.48 -6.84
CA LYS A 194 1.11 -11.19 -6.75
C LYS A 194 0.55 -10.78 -8.12
N SER A 195 1.35 -10.86 -9.17
CA SER A 195 0.93 -10.48 -10.52
C SER A 195 -0.28 -11.30 -10.98
N ARG A 196 -0.32 -12.59 -10.67
CA ARG A 196 -1.48 -13.45 -10.96
C ARG A 196 -2.71 -13.02 -10.17
N VAL A 197 -2.57 -12.72 -8.88
CA VAL A 197 -3.66 -12.23 -8.04
C VAL A 197 -4.22 -10.92 -8.62
N VAL A 198 -3.35 -9.95 -8.88
CA VAL A 198 -3.72 -8.64 -9.45
C VAL A 198 -4.45 -8.80 -10.77
N GLN A 199 -3.97 -9.65 -11.67
CA GLN A 199 -4.60 -9.84 -12.97
C GLN A 199 -5.94 -10.53 -12.88
N ASN A 200 -6.07 -11.57 -12.04
CA ASN A 200 -7.36 -12.22 -11.83
C ASN A 200 -8.39 -11.25 -11.24
N CYS A 201 -7.95 -10.31 -10.44
CA CYS A 201 -8.81 -9.41 -9.69
C CYS A 201 -9.17 -8.13 -10.45
N PHE A 202 -8.22 -7.54 -11.19
CA PHE A 202 -8.45 -6.25 -11.87
C PHE A 202 -8.78 -6.40 -13.37
N PHE A 203 -8.39 -7.49 -13.99
CA PHE A 203 -8.51 -7.65 -15.44
C PHE A 203 -9.41 -8.83 -15.86
N GLY A 204 -10.12 -9.45 -14.92
CA GLY A 204 -11.15 -10.45 -15.23
C GLY A 204 -10.62 -11.78 -15.76
N GLY A 205 -9.35 -12.11 -15.56
CA GLY A 205 -8.76 -13.38 -15.95
C GLY A 205 -7.30 -13.29 -16.38
N LEU A 206 -6.75 -14.43 -16.76
CA LEU A 206 -5.37 -14.53 -17.21
C LEU A 206 -5.16 -13.75 -18.51
N ASP A 207 -4.55 -12.59 -18.42
CA ASP A 207 -4.00 -11.92 -19.60
C ASP A 207 -2.93 -12.87 -20.20
N PRO A 208 -3.05 -13.26 -21.49
CA PRO A 208 -2.06 -14.09 -22.16
C PRO A 208 -0.64 -13.47 -22.17
N ARG A 209 -0.54 -12.18 -21.85
CA ARG A 209 0.74 -11.47 -21.66
C ARG A 209 1.41 -11.75 -20.31
N ILE A 210 0.73 -12.41 -19.34
CA ILE A 210 1.31 -12.71 -18.02
C ILE A 210 2.56 -13.61 -18.10
N PRO A 211 2.59 -14.69 -18.90
CA PRO A 211 3.81 -15.46 -19.07
C PRO A 211 4.98 -14.59 -19.55
N ALA A 212 4.70 -13.67 -20.49
CA ALA A 212 5.70 -12.71 -20.95
C ALA A 212 6.14 -11.73 -19.88
N ALA A 213 5.22 -11.25 -19.04
CA ALA A 213 5.56 -10.40 -17.88
C ALA A 213 6.38 -11.16 -16.83
N GLN A 214 6.06 -12.42 -16.56
CA GLN A 214 6.83 -13.29 -15.69
C GLN A 214 8.24 -13.54 -16.23
N GLU A 215 8.36 -13.82 -17.53
CA GLU A 215 9.64 -14.00 -18.18
C GLU A 215 10.47 -12.72 -18.22
N ARG A 216 9.85 -11.58 -18.46
CA ARG A 216 10.50 -10.26 -18.41
C ARG A 216 10.99 -9.94 -17.00
N TYR A 217 10.18 -10.21 -15.98
CA TYR A 217 10.60 -10.05 -14.59
C TYR A 217 11.76 -10.98 -14.25
N ALA A 218 11.70 -12.25 -14.65
CA ALA A 218 12.78 -13.22 -14.42
C ALA A 218 14.08 -12.83 -15.12
N ARG A 219 13.99 -12.24 -16.31
CA ARG A 219 15.16 -11.74 -17.05
C ARG A 219 15.69 -10.41 -16.53
N TRP A 220 14.97 -9.73 -15.66
CA TRP A 220 15.30 -8.39 -15.19
C TRP A 220 15.53 -7.38 -16.33
N ASP A 221 14.77 -7.42 -17.35
CA ASP A 221 14.87 -6.50 -18.45
C ASP A 221 14.13 -5.19 -18.11
N GLU A 222 14.86 -4.25 -17.49
CA GLU A 222 14.36 -2.93 -17.14
C GLU A 222 13.99 -2.13 -18.37
N HIS A 223 14.74 -2.30 -19.45
CA HIS A 223 14.51 -1.60 -20.70
C HIS A 223 13.12 -1.90 -21.27
N ASP A 224 12.75 -3.17 -21.29
CA ASP A 224 11.43 -3.59 -21.76
C ASP A 224 10.29 -3.18 -20.81
N PHE A 225 10.58 -3.06 -19.51
CA PHE A 225 9.57 -2.77 -18.51
C PHE A 225 9.19 -1.27 -18.47
N PHE A 226 10.17 -0.40 -18.75
CA PHE A 226 10.00 1.06 -18.68
C PHE A 226 10.17 1.76 -20.04
N ASP A 227 10.02 1.04 -21.16
CA ASP A 227 10.15 1.59 -22.52
C ASP A 227 11.48 2.33 -22.74
N GLY A 228 12.55 1.82 -22.15
CA GLY A 228 13.89 2.40 -22.25
C GLY A 228 14.17 3.60 -21.32
N GLU A 229 13.21 4.00 -20.49
CA GLU A 229 13.47 5.04 -19.48
C GLU A 229 14.36 4.50 -18.35
N PRO A 230 15.42 5.22 -17.95
CA PRO A 230 16.33 4.75 -16.91
C PRO A 230 15.68 4.83 -15.52
N LEU A 231 16.08 3.90 -14.63
CA LEU A 231 15.81 4.02 -13.21
C LEU A 231 16.45 5.29 -12.64
N ARG A 232 15.89 5.76 -11.54
CA ARG A 232 16.40 6.93 -10.81
C ARG A 232 17.08 6.47 -9.52
N ASP A 233 18.20 7.06 -9.19
CA ASP A 233 18.88 6.82 -7.93
C ASP A 233 18.07 7.38 -6.75
N PHE A 234 17.93 6.56 -5.70
CA PHE A 234 17.41 7.02 -4.42
C PHE A 234 18.56 7.36 -3.48
N THR A 235 18.69 8.63 -3.15
CA THR A 235 19.75 9.16 -2.26
C THR A 235 19.26 9.47 -0.85
N GLY A 236 17.96 9.22 -0.58
CA GLY A 236 17.35 9.44 0.73
C GLY A 236 17.65 8.33 1.74
N LYS A 237 17.00 8.43 2.89
CA LYS A 237 17.02 7.38 3.92
C LYS A 237 15.69 6.66 3.94
N HIS A 238 15.73 5.35 4.08
CA HIS A 238 14.52 4.56 4.32
C HIS A 238 13.98 4.81 5.72
N PRO A 239 12.64 4.80 5.90
CA PRO A 239 12.04 4.83 7.23
C PRO A 239 12.61 3.72 8.12
N GLU A 240 12.94 4.05 9.36
CA GLU A 240 13.54 3.09 10.32
C GLU A 240 12.70 1.82 10.48
N VAL A 241 11.37 1.95 10.38
CA VAL A 241 10.43 0.82 10.50
C VAL A 241 10.58 -0.18 9.34
N ALA A 242 11.00 0.26 8.15
CA ALA A 242 11.19 -0.61 6.98
C ALA A 242 12.55 -1.32 6.97
N ARG A 243 13.54 -0.78 7.70
CA ARG A 243 14.93 -1.29 7.65
C ARG A 243 15.09 -2.77 8.00
N PRO A 244 14.46 -3.31 9.08
CA PRO A 244 14.57 -4.73 9.40
C PRO A 244 14.10 -5.62 8.23
N TRP A 245 12.96 -5.26 7.60
CA TRP A 245 12.41 -5.99 6.46
C TRP A 245 13.35 -5.96 5.23
N LEU A 246 13.98 -4.80 4.97
CA LEU A 246 14.94 -4.65 3.88
C LEU A 246 16.22 -5.43 4.14
N LEU A 247 16.77 -5.37 5.37
CA LEU A 247 17.99 -6.09 5.75
C LEU A 247 17.81 -7.61 5.70
N GLU A 248 16.65 -8.14 6.09
CA GLU A 248 16.32 -9.57 5.98
C GLU A 248 16.42 -10.06 4.52
N ARG A 249 16.16 -9.18 3.56
CA ARG A 249 16.25 -9.45 2.11
C ARG A 249 17.61 -9.11 1.52
N GLY A 250 18.58 -8.74 2.34
CA GLY A 250 19.95 -8.44 1.92
C GLY A 250 20.13 -7.06 1.27
N TYR A 251 19.14 -6.15 1.38
CA TYR A 251 19.25 -4.80 0.85
C TYR A 251 20.03 -3.88 1.80
N ARG A 252 20.84 -3.00 1.24
CA ARG A 252 21.47 -1.91 1.98
C ARG A 252 20.45 -0.79 2.23
N THR A 253 20.42 -0.23 3.44
CA THR A 253 19.47 0.80 3.89
C THR A 253 20.18 2.05 4.38
#